data_1eddae722cb4059687b5d210bd715387
#
_entry.id   1eddae722cb4059687b5d210bd715387
#
_cell.length_a   1.000
_cell.length_b   1.000
_cell.length_c   1.000
_cell.angle_alpha   90.00
_cell.angle_beta   90.00
_cell.angle_gamma   90.00
#
_symmetry.space_group_name_H-M   'P 1'
#
loop_
_entity.id
_entity.type
_entity.pdbx_description
1 polymer ?
#
loop_
_entity_poly.entity_id
_entity_poly.type
_entity_poly.pdbx_seq_one_letter_code
_entity_poly.pdbx_strand_id
1 'polypeptide(L)'
;MKQNKHILFMQEAVREARKGLREGGIPIGSVLVKNGRIIGRGHNRRVQKGSAILHAEMDCLENAGRLAAKDYEQCVIYSTLSPCDMCTGAILLYGIPTVVIGENKTFKGPENYSKKHGVRLINLDLPECKKMMKDFIAAKPKLWNEDIGE
;
A
#
# COMPACT_ATOMS: atom_id res chain seq x y z
N MET A 1 -11.58 -10.92 -15.37
CA MET A 1 -12.57 -9.86 -15.25
C MET A 1 -12.39 -9.03 -13.99
N LYS A 2 -12.93 -9.40 -12.82
CA LYS A 2 -12.62 -8.67 -11.57
C LYS A 2 -11.12 -8.62 -11.29
N GLN A 3 -10.43 -9.75 -11.51
CA GLN A 3 -9.00 -9.85 -11.27
C GLN A 3 -8.17 -8.98 -12.23
N ASN A 4 -8.61 -8.85 -13.49
CA ASN A 4 -7.94 -7.98 -14.47
C ASN A 4 -8.00 -6.50 -14.05
N LYS A 5 -9.14 -6.07 -13.51
CA LYS A 5 -9.31 -4.72 -12.96
C LYS A 5 -8.35 -4.44 -11.82
N HIS A 6 -8.21 -5.40 -10.90
CA HIS A 6 -7.29 -5.28 -9.78
C HIS A 6 -5.85 -5.21 -10.24
N ILE A 7 -5.48 -6.00 -11.26
CA ILE A 7 -4.13 -5.96 -11.82
C ILE A 7 -3.85 -4.58 -12.43
N LEU A 8 -4.79 -4.01 -13.16
CA LEU A 8 -4.61 -2.68 -13.77
C LEU A 8 -4.35 -1.60 -12.72
N PHE A 9 -5.14 -1.58 -11.65
CA PHE A 9 -4.92 -0.62 -10.56
C PHE A 9 -3.65 -0.92 -9.78
N MET A 10 -3.32 -2.20 -9.60
CA MET A 10 -2.06 -2.57 -8.95
C MET A 10 -0.85 -2.10 -9.77
N GLN A 11 -0.94 -2.12 -11.10
CA GLN A 11 0.14 -1.58 -11.94
C GLN A 11 0.37 -0.09 -11.69
N GLU A 12 -0.69 0.67 -11.38
CA GLU A 12 -0.53 2.07 -10.99
C GLU A 12 0.16 2.19 -9.64
N ALA A 13 -0.13 1.31 -8.69
CA ALA A 13 0.59 1.26 -7.41
C ALA A 13 2.06 0.88 -7.62
N VAL A 14 2.35 -0.05 -8.55
CA VAL A 14 3.73 -0.42 -8.90
C VAL A 14 4.47 0.78 -9.50
N ARG A 15 3.82 1.59 -10.32
CA ARG A 15 4.43 2.82 -10.86
C ARG A 15 4.83 3.78 -9.74
N GLU A 16 3.99 3.92 -8.72
CA GLU A 16 4.30 4.73 -7.55
C GLU A 16 5.50 4.14 -6.79
N ALA A 17 5.54 2.83 -6.61
CA ALA A 17 6.67 2.16 -5.97
C ALA A 17 7.98 2.42 -6.72
N ARG A 18 7.97 2.32 -8.04
CA ARG A 18 9.16 2.56 -8.86
C ARG A 18 9.59 4.02 -8.83
N LYS A 19 8.64 4.94 -8.78
CA LYS A 19 8.93 6.36 -8.61
C LYS A 19 9.66 6.59 -7.29
N GLY A 20 9.17 6.00 -6.19
CA GLY A 20 9.82 6.09 -4.90
C GLY A 20 11.24 5.52 -4.91
N LEU A 21 11.43 4.39 -5.60
CA LEU A 21 12.75 3.78 -5.75
C LEU A 21 13.73 4.72 -6.47
N ARG A 22 13.29 5.34 -7.55
CA ARG A 22 14.11 6.32 -8.29
C ARG A 22 14.49 7.53 -7.43
N GLU A 23 13.65 7.88 -6.47
CA GLU A 23 13.90 8.99 -5.53
C GLU A 23 14.82 8.60 -4.37
N GLY A 24 15.24 7.34 -4.31
CA GLY A 24 16.08 6.83 -3.23
C GLY A 24 15.32 6.25 -2.04
N GLY A 25 14.01 6.12 -2.15
CA GLY A 25 13.16 5.58 -1.10
C GLY A 25 12.83 4.11 -1.26
N ILE A 26 11.98 3.62 -0.37
CA ILE A 26 11.55 2.22 -0.32
C ILE A 26 10.49 2.00 -1.40
N PRO A 27 10.62 0.95 -2.25
CA PRO A 27 9.73 0.75 -3.41
C PRO A 27 8.40 0.12 -3.02
N ILE A 28 7.57 0.88 -2.33
CA ILE A 28 6.20 0.52 -1.99
C ILE A 28 5.29 1.63 -2.50
N GLY A 29 4.23 1.26 -3.21
CA GLY A 29 3.28 2.19 -3.78
C GLY A 29 1.85 1.82 -3.44
N SER A 30 0.97 2.81 -3.48
CA SER A 30 -0.44 2.64 -3.14
C SER A 30 -1.33 3.56 -3.97
N VAL A 31 -2.51 3.08 -4.35
CA VAL A 31 -3.55 3.90 -4.95
C VAL A 31 -4.89 3.65 -4.26
N LEU A 32 -5.68 4.70 -4.14
CA LEU A 32 -7.04 4.64 -3.59
C LEU A 32 -8.03 4.82 -4.75
N VAL A 33 -8.94 3.87 -4.91
CA VAL A 33 -9.87 3.83 -6.02
C VAL A 33 -11.30 3.91 -5.49
N LYS A 34 -12.09 4.84 -6.04
CA LYS A 34 -13.51 4.97 -5.74
C LYS A 34 -14.29 4.88 -7.04
N ASN A 35 -15.21 3.91 -7.11
CA ASN A 35 -16.06 3.72 -8.29
C ASN A 35 -15.26 3.68 -9.61
N GLY A 36 -14.17 2.92 -9.62
CA GLY A 36 -13.34 2.75 -10.82
C GLY A 36 -12.40 3.91 -11.15
N ARG A 37 -12.29 4.92 -10.27
CA ARG A 37 -11.41 6.07 -10.48
C ARG A 37 -10.37 6.16 -9.37
N ILE A 38 -9.13 6.39 -9.75
CA ILE A 38 -8.07 6.68 -8.79
C ILE A 38 -8.30 8.09 -8.22
N ILE A 39 -8.52 8.18 -6.90
CA ILE A 39 -8.73 9.45 -6.21
C ILE A 39 -7.55 9.82 -5.30
N GLY A 40 -6.59 8.94 -5.16
CA GLY A 40 -5.36 9.21 -4.43
C GLY A 40 -4.29 8.22 -4.84
N ARG A 41 -3.03 8.68 -4.83
CA ARG A 41 -1.88 7.84 -5.09
C ARG A 41 -0.72 8.29 -4.23
N GLY A 42 0.13 7.36 -3.86
CA GLY A 42 1.28 7.67 -3.05
C GLY A 42 2.31 6.56 -3.09
N HIS A 43 3.46 6.85 -2.54
CA HIS A 43 4.54 5.89 -2.37
C HIS A 43 5.25 6.16 -1.06
N ASN A 44 6.02 5.20 -0.58
CA ASN A 44 6.77 5.36 0.65
C ASN A 44 7.72 6.54 0.52
N ARG A 45 7.61 7.54 1.40
CA ARG A 45 8.39 8.77 1.39
C ARG A 45 9.11 9.02 2.71
N ARG A 46 9.31 7.96 3.49
CA ARG A 46 10.03 8.09 4.76
C ARG A 46 11.43 8.66 4.56
N VAL A 47 12.14 8.16 3.56
CA VAL A 47 13.50 8.63 3.24
C VAL A 47 13.45 10.04 2.65
N GLN A 48 12.60 10.26 1.66
CA GLN A 48 12.54 11.53 0.92
C GLN A 48 12.13 12.70 1.82
N LYS A 49 11.25 12.46 2.79
CA LYS A 49 10.72 13.52 3.67
C LYS A 49 11.28 13.50 5.09
N GLY A 50 12.16 12.55 5.40
CA GLY A 50 12.61 12.38 6.78
C GLY A 50 11.44 12.10 7.72
N SER A 51 10.47 11.31 7.27
CA SER A 51 9.23 11.02 7.99
C SER A 51 9.24 9.61 8.57
N ALA A 52 8.73 9.45 9.77
CA ALA A 52 8.52 8.14 10.37
C ALA A 52 7.28 7.43 9.85
N ILE A 53 6.26 8.18 9.38
CA ILE A 53 4.93 7.63 9.13
C ILE A 53 4.51 7.59 7.66
N LEU A 54 5.27 8.18 6.75
CA LEU A 54 4.84 8.25 5.35
C LEU A 54 5.10 6.94 4.61
N HIS A 55 4.45 5.87 5.06
CA HIS A 55 4.29 4.66 4.26
C HIS A 55 3.45 4.98 3.03
N ALA A 56 3.49 4.10 2.03
CA ALA A 56 2.79 4.34 0.76
C ALA A 56 1.28 4.58 0.97
N GLU A 57 0.66 3.78 1.83
CA GLU A 57 -0.77 3.90 2.11
C GLU A 57 -1.09 5.23 2.80
N MET A 58 -0.25 5.65 3.75
CA MET A 58 -0.43 6.93 4.44
C MET A 58 -0.26 8.10 3.48
N ASP A 59 0.74 8.05 2.61
CA ASP A 59 0.97 9.06 1.58
C ASP A 59 -0.22 9.10 0.60
N CYS A 60 -0.73 7.94 0.22
CA CYS A 60 -1.90 7.82 -0.65
C CYS A 60 -3.13 8.48 -0.03
N LEU A 61 -3.41 8.21 1.24
CA LEU A 61 -4.56 8.80 1.95
C LEU A 61 -4.39 10.31 2.11
N GLU A 62 -3.17 10.78 2.40
CA GLU A 62 -2.87 12.20 2.47
C GLU A 62 -3.17 12.91 1.14
N ASN A 63 -2.74 12.30 0.04
CA ASN A 63 -2.93 12.87 -1.30
C ASN A 63 -4.39 12.79 -1.77
N ALA A 64 -5.16 11.80 -1.31
CA ALA A 64 -6.59 11.74 -1.60
C ALA A 64 -7.36 12.88 -0.95
N GLY A 65 -6.83 13.42 0.15
CA GLY A 65 -7.43 14.52 0.85
C GLY A 65 -8.44 14.08 1.91
N ARG A 66 -9.12 15.06 2.48
CA ARG A 66 -10.07 14.85 3.57
C ARG A 66 -11.46 14.48 3.01
N LEU A 67 -11.76 13.19 3.06
CA LEU A 67 -13.03 12.65 2.54
C LEU A 67 -13.99 12.36 3.69
N ALA A 68 -15.28 12.19 3.35
CA ALA A 68 -16.29 11.76 4.29
C ALA A 68 -16.29 10.23 4.45
N ALA A 69 -16.84 9.73 5.56
CA ALA A 69 -16.93 8.29 5.83
C ALA A 69 -17.59 7.52 4.69
N LYS A 70 -18.67 8.06 4.14
CA LYS A 70 -19.39 7.41 3.02
C LYS A 70 -18.53 7.28 1.75
N ASP A 71 -17.54 8.17 1.56
CA ASP A 71 -16.63 8.08 0.42
C ASP A 71 -15.66 6.91 0.60
N TYR A 72 -15.09 6.77 1.80
CA TYR A 72 -14.17 5.67 2.11
C TYR A 72 -14.85 4.32 2.01
N GLU A 73 -16.12 4.21 2.39
CA GLU A 73 -16.91 2.98 2.28
C GLU A 73 -17.04 2.47 0.84
N GLN A 74 -16.85 3.33 -0.13
CA GLN A 74 -16.92 3.01 -1.55
C GLN A 74 -15.55 2.80 -2.18
N CYS A 75 -14.49 2.83 -1.37
CA CYS A 75 -13.12 2.75 -1.86
C CYS A 75 -12.56 1.34 -1.81
N VAL A 76 -11.59 1.11 -2.69
CA VAL A 76 -10.65 -0.01 -2.65
C VAL A 76 -9.26 0.60 -2.55
N ILE A 77 -8.47 0.16 -1.58
CA ILE A 77 -7.08 0.58 -1.49
C ILE A 77 -6.17 -0.54 -2.04
N TYR A 78 -5.24 -0.15 -2.89
CA TYR A 78 -4.24 -1.03 -3.48
C TYR A 78 -2.89 -0.70 -2.86
N SER A 79 -2.15 -1.71 -2.45
CA SER A 79 -0.79 -1.55 -1.95
C SER A 79 0.10 -2.66 -2.51
N THR A 80 1.30 -2.31 -2.94
CA THR A 80 2.24 -3.32 -3.49
C THR A 80 2.72 -4.31 -2.46
N LEU A 81 2.62 -3.98 -1.18
CA LEU A 81 2.99 -4.85 -0.06
C LEU A 81 1.87 -4.86 0.98
N SER A 82 1.74 -5.98 1.70
CA SER A 82 0.76 -6.11 2.79
C SER A 82 0.88 -4.94 3.78
N PRO A 83 -0.23 -4.25 4.13
CA PRO A 83 -0.19 -3.11 5.05
C PRO A 83 0.26 -3.49 6.45
N CYS A 84 1.13 -2.66 7.04
CA CYS A 84 1.58 -2.80 8.42
C CYS A 84 0.47 -2.42 9.40
N ASP A 85 0.78 -2.50 10.71
CA ASP A 85 -0.17 -2.17 11.78
C ASP A 85 -0.71 -0.74 11.65
N MET A 86 0.16 0.22 11.35
CA MET A 86 -0.22 1.63 11.22
C MET A 86 -1.18 1.84 10.05
N CYS A 87 -0.85 1.29 8.88
CA CYS A 87 -1.68 1.44 7.69
C CYS A 87 -2.99 0.66 7.82
N THR A 88 -2.94 -0.51 8.43
CA THR A 88 -4.13 -1.29 8.78
C THR A 88 -5.06 -0.47 9.69
N GLY A 89 -4.49 0.19 10.70
CA GLY A 89 -5.26 1.05 11.58
C GLY A 89 -6.00 2.16 10.83
N ALA A 90 -5.32 2.81 9.89
CA ALA A 90 -5.93 3.85 9.07
C ALA A 90 -7.06 3.29 8.19
N ILE A 91 -6.84 2.13 7.57
CA ILE A 91 -7.85 1.46 6.74
C ILE A 91 -9.11 1.16 7.56
N LEU A 92 -8.93 0.63 8.76
CA LEU A 92 -10.04 0.29 9.66
C LEU A 92 -10.74 1.54 10.19
N LEU A 93 -9.97 2.56 10.57
CA LEU A 93 -10.51 3.80 11.12
C LEU A 93 -11.47 4.47 10.11
N TYR A 94 -11.08 4.51 8.85
CA TYR A 94 -11.88 5.19 7.83
C TYR A 94 -12.87 4.27 7.13
N GLY A 95 -12.89 2.98 7.48
CA GLY A 95 -13.89 2.05 6.98
C GLY A 95 -13.72 1.66 5.52
N ILE A 96 -12.49 1.62 5.02
CA ILE A 96 -12.21 1.16 3.66
C ILE A 96 -12.46 -0.36 3.62
N PRO A 97 -13.45 -0.83 2.83
CA PRO A 97 -13.90 -2.22 2.94
C PRO A 97 -13.04 -3.25 2.23
N THR A 98 -12.24 -2.83 1.24
CA THR A 98 -11.48 -3.75 0.40
C THR A 98 -10.03 -3.29 0.28
N VAL A 99 -9.12 -4.24 0.52
CA VAL A 99 -7.68 -4.05 0.36
C VAL A 99 -7.17 -5.07 -0.64
N VAL A 100 -6.49 -4.60 -1.68
CA VAL A 100 -5.83 -5.46 -2.66
C VAL A 100 -4.33 -5.28 -2.50
N ILE A 101 -3.61 -6.38 -2.30
CA ILE A 101 -2.17 -6.34 -2.08
C ILE A 101 -1.40 -7.00 -3.23
N GLY A 102 -0.23 -6.46 -3.51
CA GLY A 102 0.67 -7.01 -4.51
C GLY A 102 1.32 -8.31 -4.05
N GLU A 103 1.72 -8.36 -2.77
CA GLU A 103 2.31 -9.57 -2.18
C GLU A 103 2.33 -9.49 -0.65
N ASN A 104 2.49 -10.62 0.01
CA ASN A 104 2.67 -10.71 1.46
C ASN A 104 3.76 -11.70 1.88
N LYS A 105 4.66 -12.02 0.97
CA LYS A 105 5.82 -12.91 1.25
C LYS A 105 6.93 -12.15 1.96
N THR A 106 7.26 -10.96 1.46
CA THR A 106 8.31 -10.11 2.03
C THR A 106 7.94 -9.69 3.46
N PHE A 107 6.68 -9.32 3.64
CA PHE A 107 6.14 -8.87 4.92
C PHE A 107 4.64 -9.15 4.93
N LYS A 108 4.16 -9.70 6.02
CA LYS A 108 2.74 -9.93 6.22
C LYS A 108 2.27 -9.14 7.43
N GLY A 109 1.44 -8.13 7.18
CA GLY A 109 0.84 -7.35 8.24
C GLY A 109 -0.27 -8.10 8.98
N PRO A 110 -1.05 -7.42 9.83
CA PRO A 110 -2.11 -8.05 10.63
C PRO A 110 -3.35 -8.36 9.78
N GLU A 111 -3.20 -9.22 8.78
CA GLU A 111 -4.25 -9.54 7.80
C GLU A 111 -5.46 -10.23 8.46
N ASN A 112 -5.21 -11.13 9.41
CA ASN A 112 -6.29 -11.79 10.12
C ASN A 112 -7.11 -10.81 10.96
N TYR A 113 -6.45 -9.84 11.57
CA TYR A 113 -7.10 -8.76 12.31
C TYR A 113 -7.99 -7.93 11.40
N SER A 114 -7.49 -7.55 10.22
CA SER A 114 -8.26 -6.82 9.22
C SER A 114 -9.50 -7.59 8.79
N LYS A 115 -9.34 -8.88 8.50
CA LYS A 115 -10.46 -9.75 8.09
C LYS A 115 -11.51 -9.88 9.17
N LYS A 116 -11.10 -10.01 10.43
CA LYS A 116 -12.03 -10.07 11.58
C LYS A 116 -12.84 -8.80 11.73
N HIS A 117 -12.30 -7.66 11.28
CA HIS A 117 -12.97 -6.37 11.29
C HIS A 117 -13.72 -6.07 10.00
N GLY A 118 -13.96 -7.09 9.16
CA GLY A 118 -14.80 -6.98 7.99
C GLY A 118 -14.11 -6.55 6.71
N VAL A 119 -12.78 -6.42 6.72
CA VAL A 119 -12.03 -6.05 5.52
C VAL A 119 -11.91 -7.26 4.59
N ARG A 120 -12.26 -7.05 3.32
CA ARG A 120 -12.00 -8.03 2.27
C ARG A 120 -10.59 -7.81 1.74
N LEU A 121 -9.73 -8.81 1.93
CA LEU A 121 -8.33 -8.74 1.51
C LEU A 121 -8.07 -9.68 0.35
N ILE A 122 -7.53 -9.13 -0.74
CA ILE A 122 -7.22 -9.88 -1.97
C ILE A 122 -5.72 -9.78 -2.20
N ASN A 123 -5.05 -10.94 -2.23
CA ASN A 123 -3.62 -11.02 -2.53
C ASN A 123 -3.42 -11.46 -3.98
N LEU A 124 -2.84 -10.59 -4.79
CA LEU A 124 -2.55 -10.90 -6.20
C LEU A 124 -1.28 -11.71 -6.36
N ASP A 125 -0.41 -11.72 -5.34
CA ASP A 125 0.85 -12.49 -5.31
C ASP A 125 1.69 -12.26 -6.56
N LEU A 126 1.98 -11.00 -6.86
CA LEU A 126 2.69 -10.62 -8.09
C LEU A 126 4.21 -10.79 -7.96
N PRO A 127 4.82 -11.55 -8.88
CA PRO A 127 6.29 -11.75 -8.86
C PRO A 127 7.07 -10.44 -8.91
N GLU A 128 6.60 -9.45 -9.67
CA GLU A 128 7.31 -8.16 -9.78
C GLU A 128 7.35 -7.39 -8.47
N CYS A 129 6.29 -7.47 -7.67
CA CYS A 129 6.27 -6.83 -6.35
C CYS A 129 7.25 -7.51 -5.40
N LYS A 130 7.27 -8.84 -5.40
CA LYS A 130 8.21 -9.63 -4.58
C LYS A 130 9.66 -9.34 -4.97
N LYS A 131 9.95 -9.33 -6.26
CA LYS A 131 11.31 -9.08 -6.78
C LYS A 131 11.80 -7.68 -6.40
N MET A 132 10.95 -6.68 -6.58
CA MET A 132 11.30 -5.28 -6.28
C MET A 132 11.71 -5.12 -4.82
N MET A 133 10.98 -5.70 -3.89
CA MET A 133 11.31 -5.65 -2.48
C MET A 133 12.55 -6.50 -2.14
N LYS A 134 12.65 -7.69 -2.71
CA LYS A 134 13.82 -8.55 -2.51
C LYS A 134 15.13 -7.83 -2.90
N ASP A 135 15.13 -7.21 -4.07
CA ASP A 135 16.29 -6.49 -4.58
C ASP A 135 16.62 -5.28 -3.69
N PHE A 136 15.62 -4.55 -3.25
CA PHE A 136 15.79 -3.39 -2.38
C PHE A 136 16.37 -3.79 -1.01
N ILE A 137 15.81 -4.82 -0.40
CA ILE A 137 16.27 -5.29 0.93
C ILE A 137 17.71 -5.78 0.86
N ALA A 138 18.08 -6.48 -0.21
CA ALA A 138 19.45 -6.93 -0.40
C ALA A 138 20.41 -5.75 -0.48
N ALA A 139 20.00 -4.64 -1.10
CA ALA A 139 20.84 -3.45 -1.26
C ALA A 139 20.84 -2.55 -0.03
N LYS A 140 19.71 -2.41 0.66
CA LYS A 140 19.51 -1.43 1.73
C LYS A 140 18.72 -2.02 2.92
N PRO A 141 19.26 -3.04 3.60
CA PRO A 141 18.52 -3.72 4.67
C PRO A 141 18.20 -2.81 5.86
N LYS A 142 19.03 -1.83 6.17
CA LYS A 142 18.80 -0.91 7.29
C LYS A 142 17.56 -0.04 7.08
N LEU A 143 17.38 0.48 5.87
CA LEU A 143 16.19 1.28 5.54
C LEU A 143 14.94 0.45 5.66
N TRP A 144 14.99 -0.80 5.21
CA TRP A 144 13.87 -1.72 5.34
C TRP A 144 13.53 -2.00 6.81
N ASN A 145 14.55 -2.31 7.63
CA ASN A 145 14.32 -2.60 9.03
C ASN A 145 13.68 -1.42 9.76
N GLU A 146 14.12 -0.20 9.50
CA GLU A 146 13.49 1.00 10.04
C GLU A 146 12.01 1.11 9.67
N ASP A 147 11.68 0.73 8.43
CA ASP A 147 10.31 0.84 7.91
C ASP A 147 9.34 -0.04 8.68
N ILE A 148 9.80 -1.18 9.17
CA ILE A 148 8.98 -2.14 9.92
C ILE A 148 9.24 -2.11 11.43
N GLY A 149 9.98 -1.11 11.91
CA GLY A 149 10.21 -0.93 13.35
C GLY A 149 11.26 -1.88 13.95
N GLU A 150 12.21 -2.31 13.14
CA GLU A 150 13.30 -3.22 13.57
C GLU A 150 14.70 -2.60 13.50
#